data_81797035b2b2aef28dca4707698e1c60
#
_entry.id   81797035b2b2aef28dca4707698e1c60
#
_cell.length_a   1.000
_cell.length_b   1.000
_cell.length_c   1.000
_cell.angle_alpha   90.00
_cell.angle_beta   90.00
_cell.angle_gamma   90.00
#
_symmetry.space_group_name_H-M   'P 1'
#
loop_
_entity.id
_entity.type
_entity.pdbx_description
1 polymer ?
#
loop_
_entity_poly.entity_id
_entity_poly.type
_entity_poly.pdbx_seq_one_letter_code
_entity_poly.pdbx_strand_id
1 'polypeptide(L)'
;MLDKMLKSPSVWEKLKDADLPIVCYGTGNGADKIFDEFERLGIKISAVMASDGFVRDRSFRGFKVKSLPDCENEFGDFYCVICFGSQLKSVTDNIKSVAAKHKTFVPSVSVYGNGIANREFFERNKSRICNIYSLLADEKSKDVFFKFVNFEYSGGLDILLSCESDKEKAFSDILRLGKNENYLDL
;
A
#
# COMPACT_ATOMS: atom_id res chain seq x y z
N MET A 1 18.82 -8.39 9.12
CA MET A 1 17.42 -8.21 8.76
C MET A 1 17.28 -7.21 7.61
N LEU A 2 17.48 -5.92 7.82
CA LEU A 2 17.40 -4.88 6.78
C LEU A 2 18.36 -5.11 5.61
N ASP A 3 19.59 -5.59 5.83
CA ASP A 3 20.54 -5.87 4.75
C ASP A 3 20.03 -6.84 3.70
N LYS A 4 19.25 -7.84 4.12
CA LYS A 4 18.63 -8.79 3.19
C LYS A 4 17.50 -8.10 2.39
N MET A 5 16.69 -7.30 3.02
CA MET A 5 15.61 -6.54 2.39
C MET A 5 16.17 -5.55 1.35
N LEU A 6 17.20 -4.79 1.71
CA LEU A 6 17.81 -3.78 0.86
C LEU A 6 18.59 -4.35 -0.35
N LYS A 7 18.82 -5.66 -0.41
CA LYS A 7 19.37 -6.32 -1.62
C LYS A 7 18.35 -6.40 -2.76
N SER A 8 17.07 -6.38 -2.44
CA SER A 8 15.99 -6.38 -3.44
C SER A 8 15.58 -4.95 -3.79
N PRO A 9 15.06 -4.70 -4.99
CA PRO A 9 14.56 -3.37 -5.34
C PRO A 9 13.34 -2.98 -4.49
N SER A 10 13.26 -1.70 -4.14
CA SER A 10 12.08 -1.09 -3.51
C SER A 10 10.89 -1.10 -4.46
N VAL A 11 9.68 -0.84 -3.95
CA VAL A 11 8.49 -0.73 -4.79
C VAL A 11 8.65 0.37 -5.85
N TRP A 12 9.29 1.48 -5.51
CA TRP A 12 9.52 2.60 -6.42
C TRP A 12 10.50 2.26 -7.54
N GLU A 13 11.56 1.50 -7.25
CA GLU A 13 12.50 0.98 -8.25
C GLU A 13 11.82 -0.03 -9.16
N LYS A 14 11.03 -0.98 -8.61
CA LYS A 14 10.27 -1.96 -9.39
C LYS A 14 9.30 -1.30 -10.36
N LEU A 15 8.58 -0.26 -9.91
CA LEU A 15 7.62 0.45 -10.74
C LEU A 15 8.31 1.36 -11.78
N LYS A 16 9.50 1.88 -11.45
CA LYS A 16 10.30 2.65 -12.42
C LYS A 16 10.84 1.78 -13.55
N ASP A 17 11.26 0.56 -13.23
CA ASP A 17 11.81 -0.41 -14.17
C ASP A 17 10.73 -1.40 -14.66
N ALA A 18 9.45 -0.99 -14.61
CA ALA A 18 8.32 -1.84 -14.99
C ALA A 18 8.39 -2.25 -16.47
N ASP A 19 8.28 -3.54 -16.72
CA ASP A 19 8.21 -4.16 -18.05
C ASP A 19 6.77 -4.37 -18.55
N LEU A 20 5.78 -4.13 -17.69
CA LEU A 20 4.35 -4.16 -17.99
C LEU A 20 3.72 -2.78 -17.82
N PRO A 21 2.55 -2.53 -18.45
CA PRO A 21 1.77 -1.33 -18.19
C PRO A 21 1.45 -1.16 -16.71
N ILE A 22 1.46 0.08 -16.22
CA ILE A 22 1.07 0.41 -14.84
C ILE A 22 -0.35 0.95 -14.84
N VAL A 23 -1.25 0.26 -14.13
CA VAL A 23 -2.65 0.67 -13.92
C VAL A 23 -2.85 1.07 -12.47
N CYS A 24 -3.17 2.34 -12.24
CA CYS A 24 -3.48 2.85 -10.91
C CYS A 24 -4.95 2.55 -10.55
N TYR A 25 -5.17 1.87 -9.43
CA TYR A 25 -6.49 1.54 -8.93
C TYR A 25 -6.90 2.51 -7.81
N GLY A 26 -7.82 3.39 -8.14
CA GLY A 26 -8.35 4.44 -7.27
C GLY A 26 -8.18 5.85 -7.83
N THR A 27 -9.06 6.78 -7.40
CA THR A 27 -9.14 8.16 -7.91
C THR A 27 -9.32 9.18 -6.79
N GLY A 28 -8.85 8.87 -5.59
CA GLY A 28 -8.92 9.74 -4.42
C GLY A 28 -7.59 10.42 -4.10
N ASN A 29 -7.51 11.06 -2.95
CA ASN A 29 -6.32 11.78 -2.48
C ASN A 29 -5.05 10.90 -2.43
N GLY A 30 -5.17 9.61 -2.11
CA GLY A 30 -4.04 8.68 -2.18
C GLY A 30 -3.49 8.53 -3.60
N ALA A 31 -4.39 8.48 -4.60
CA ALA A 31 -4.00 8.45 -6.01
C ALA A 31 -3.29 9.75 -6.41
N ASP A 32 -3.78 10.92 -6.01
CA ASP A 32 -3.12 12.20 -6.29
C ASP A 32 -1.66 12.20 -5.81
N LYS A 33 -1.43 11.75 -4.57
CA LYS A 33 -0.08 11.70 -3.99
C LYS A 33 0.83 10.70 -4.71
N ILE A 34 0.30 9.54 -5.08
CA ILE A 34 1.08 8.53 -5.84
C ILE A 34 1.43 9.07 -7.22
N PHE A 35 0.51 9.79 -7.89
CA PHE A 35 0.76 10.41 -9.18
C PHE A 35 1.86 11.47 -9.09
N ASP A 36 1.84 12.33 -8.07
CA ASP A 36 2.89 13.34 -7.85
C ASP A 36 4.27 12.68 -7.68
N GLU A 37 4.35 11.57 -6.93
CA GLU A 37 5.60 10.82 -6.78
C GLU A 37 6.02 10.10 -8.07
N PHE A 38 5.08 9.57 -8.83
CA PHE A 38 5.36 8.94 -10.13
C PHE A 38 5.91 9.96 -11.12
N GLU A 39 5.32 11.15 -11.19
CA GLU A 39 5.83 12.24 -12.01
C GLU A 39 7.25 12.64 -11.58
N ARG A 40 7.48 12.83 -10.28
CA ARG A 40 8.80 13.17 -9.72
C ARG A 40 9.87 12.10 -10.02
N LEU A 41 9.50 10.83 -10.02
CA LEU A 41 10.39 9.69 -10.26
C LEU A 41 10.52 9.31 -11.76
N GLY A 42 9.70 9.93 -12.63
CA GLY A 42 9.63 9.59 -14.05
C GLY A 42 8.99 8.23 -14.34
N ILE A 43 8.08 7.77 -13.44
CA ILE A 43 7.31 6.53 -13.61
C ILE A 43 6.10 6.81 -14.51
N LYS A 44 5.93 6.05 -15.58
CA LYS A 44 4.84 6.25 -16.54
C LYS A 44 3.61 5.42 -16.15
N ILE A 45 2.46 6.10 -16.07
CA ILE A 45 1.16 5.48 -15.84
C ILE A 45 0.52 5.19 -17.20
N SER A 46 -0.05 3.99 -17.37
CA SER A 46 -0.74 3.59 -18.59
C SER A 46 -2.26 3.81 -18.49
N ALA A 47 -2.86 3.58 -17.34
CA ALA A 47 -4.28 3.82 -17.12
C ALA A 47 -4.62 4.04 -15.65
N VAL A 48 -5.85 4.49 -15.44
CA VAL A 48 -6.50 4.60 -14.13
C VAL A 48 -7.76 3.76 -14.14
N MET A 49 -7.97 2.95 -13.12
CA MET A 49 -9.19 2.18 -12.97
C MET A 49 -9.88 2.41 -11.63
N ALA A 50 -11.17 2.11 -11.59
CA ALA A 50 -11.99 2.11 -10.39
C ALA A 50 -12.91 0.88 -10.38
N SER A 51 -13.46 0.53 -9.20
CA SER A 51 -14.51 -0.48 -9.10
C SER A 51 -15.75 -0.05 -9.91
N ASP A 52 -16.52 -1.00 -10.45
CA ASP A 52 -17.60 -0.76 -11.42
C ASP A 52 -18.58 0.33 -11.01
N GLY A 53 -18.95 0.42 -9.73
CA GLY A 53 -19.83 1.49 -9.22
C GLY A 53 -19.25 2.90 -9.26
N PHE A 54 -17.93 3.05 -9.51
CA PHE A 54 -17.19 4.31 -9.47
C PHE A 54 -16.61 4.75 -10.82
N VAL A 55 -16.75 3.96 -11.88
CA VAL A 55 -16.23 4.26 -13.23
C VAL A 55 -16.92 5.50 -13.84
N ARG A 56 -18.24 5.60 -13.85
CA ARG A 56 -19.14 6.74 -14.16
C ARG A 56 -18.62 7.77 -15.19
N ASP A 57 -18.08 7.39 -16.30
CA ASP A 57 -17.57 8.29 -17.35
C ASP A 57 -16.74 9.49 -16.82
N ARG A 58 -15.88 9.22 -15.85
CA ARG A 58 -15.05 10.22 -15.15
C ARG A 58 -13.63 10.22 -15.71
N SER A 59 -12.98 11.36 -15.58
CA SER A 59 -11.53 11.47 -15.78
C SER A 59 -10.82 11.80 -14.46
N PHE A 60 -9.57 11.32 -14.34
CA PHE A 60 -8.69 11.62 -13.23
C PHE A 60 -7.29 11.93 -13.76
N ARG A 61 -6.77 13.10 -13.44
CA ARG A 61 -5.44 13.55 -13.90
C ARG A 61 -5.22 13.39 -15.42
N GLY A 62 -6.26 13.63 -16.23
CA GLY A 62 -6.20 13.48 -17.69
C GLY A 62 -6.45 12.06 -18.22
N PHE A 63 -6.52 11.05 -17.37
CA PHE A 63 -6.88 9.69 -17.74
C PHE A 63 -8.38 9.48 -17.67
N LYS A 64 -8.98 8.85 -18.69
CA LYS A 64 -10.33 8.31 -18.58
C LYS A 64 -10.30 7.14 -17.57
N VAL A 65 -11.18 7.17 -16.57
CA VAL A 65 -11.28 6.09 -15.57
C VAL A 65 -11.93 4.87 -16.22
N LYS A 66 -11.27 3.73 -16.15
CA LYS A 66 -11.66 2.45 -16.77
C LYS A 66 -12.18 1.47 -15.73
N SER A 67 -12.93 0.48 -16.19
CA SER A 67 -13.22 -0.73 -15.42
C SER A 67 -12.04 -1.72 -15.46
N LEU A 68 -12.03 -2.70 -14.56
CA LEU A 68 -11.03 -3.78 -14.64
C LEU A 68 -11.12 -4.55 -15.99
N PRO A 69 -12.31 -4.97 -16.48
CA PRO A 69 -12.41 -5.60 -17.80
C PRO A 69 -11.87 -4.76 -18.95
N ASP A 70 -12.07 -3.43 -18.93
CA ASP A 70 -11.52 -2.55 -19.95
C ASP A 70 -9.99 -2.54 -19.94
N CYS A 71 -9.38 -2.53 -18.75
CA CYS A 71 -7.94 -2.62 -18.60
C CYS A 71 -7.39 -3.99 -19.05
N GLU A 72 -8.06 -5.08 -18.68
CA GLU A 72 -7.70 -6.45 -19.12
C GLU A 72 -7.79 -6.60 -20.64
N ASN A 73 -8.82 -6.03 -21.27
CA ASN A 73 -8.99 -6.05 -22.73
C ASN A 73 -7.93 -5.24 -23.48
N GLU A 74 -7.49 -4.11 -22.90
CA GLU A 74 -6.55 -3.21 -23.56
C GLU A 74 -5.09 -3.64 -23.38
N PHE A 75 -4.73 -4.12 -22.19
CA PHE A 75 -3.33 -4.39 -21.84
C PHE A 75 -3.01 -5.88 -21.69
N GLY A 76 -4.00 -6.74 -21.49
CA GLY A 76 -3.80 -8.12 -21.09
C GLY A 76 -3.31 -8.18 -19.64
N ASP A 77 -1.99 -8.34 -19.44
CA ASP A 77 -1.38 -8.28 -18.12
C ASP A 77 -0.80 -6.88 -17.81
N PHE A 78 -0.80 -6.50 -16.54
CA PHE A 78 -0.33 -5.20 -16.09
C PHE A 78 0.05 -5.23 -14.58
N TYR A 79 0.81 -4.24 -14.15
CA TYR A 79 1.03 -3.98 -12.74
C TYR A 79 -0.11 -3.14 -12.17
N CYS A 80 -0.83 -3.69 -11.20
CA CYS A 80 -1.86 -2.95 -10.48
C CYS A 80 -1.24 -2.20 -9.30
N VAL A 81 -1.47 -0.89 -9.21
CA VAL A 81 -1.04 -0.05 -8.10
C VAL A 81 -2.25 0.40 -7.31
N ILE A 82 -2.39 -0.10 -6.09
CA ILE A 82 -3.47 0.31 -5.18
C ILE A 82 -3.17 1.70 -4.63
N CYS A 83 -4.08 2.64 -4.90
CA CYS A 83 -3.92 4.05 -4.57
C CYS A 83 -4.86 4.53 -3.44
N PHE A 84 -5.36 3.61 -2.63
CA PHE A 84 -6.26 3.91 -1.50
C PHE A 84 -6.17 2.85 -0.41
N GLY A 85 -6.60 3.18 0.81
CA GLY A 85 -6.82 2.23 1.89
C GLY A 85 -8.30 1.98 2.13
N SER A 86 -8.68 0.77 2.51
CA SER A 86 -10.03 0.42 2.94
C SER A 86 -10.01 -0.76 3.89
N GLN A 87 -10.97 -0.74 4.85
CA GLN A 87 -11.23 -1.85 5.76
C GLN A 87 -12.56 -2.55 5.43
N LEU A 88 -13.29 -2.08 4.42
CA LEU A 88 -14.54 -2.68 3.98
C LEU A 88 -14.24 -4.02 3.30
N LYS A 89 -14.87 -5.09 3.80
CA LYS A 89 -14.66 -6.45 3.30
C LYS A 89 -14.86 -6.55 1.78
N SER A 90 -15.92 -5.95 1.24
CA SER A 90 -16.19 -5.95 -0.20
C SER A 90 -15.07 -5.33 -1.03
N VAL A 91 -14.44 -4.27 -0.51
CA VAL A 91 -13.32 -3.59 -1.19
C VAL A 91 -12.05 -4.43 -1.11
N THR A 92 -11.75 -5.00 0.06
CA THR A 92 -10.58 -5.87 0.23
C THR A 92 -10.71 -7.16 -0.59
N ASP A 93 -11.90 -7.73 -0.71
CA ASP A 93 -12.16 -8.89 -1.56
C ASP A 93 -11.93 -8.55 -3.04
N ASN A 94 -12.36 -7.37 -3.51
CA ASN A 94 -12.07 -6.89 -4.87
C ASN A 94 -10.57 -6.72 -5.11
N ILE A 95 -9.84 -6.13 -4.15
CA ILE A 95 -8.37 -6.00 -4.25
C ILE A 95 -7.71 -7.37 -4.36
N LYS A 96 -8.12 -8.33 -3.52
CA LYS A 96 -7.61 -9.73 -3.57
C LYS A 96 -7.92 -10.41 -4.89
N SER A 97 -9.10 -10.17 -5.47
CA SER A 97 -9.48 -10.70 -6.79
C SER A 97 -8.59 -10.15 -7.91
N VAL A 98 -8.29 -8.86 -7.90
CA VAL A 98 -7.34 -8.24 -8.85
C VAL A 98 -5.94 -8.80 -8.65
N ALA A 99 -5.47 -8.90 -7.41
CA ALA A 99 -4.14 -9.40 -7.09
C ALA A 99 -3.94 -10.89 -7.41
N ALA A 100 -5.01 -11.67 -7.51
CA ALA A 100 -4.95 -13.06 -7.95
C ALA A 100 -4.64 -13.20 -9.45
N LYS A 101 -4.90 -12.16 -10.26
CA LYS A 101 -4.69 -12.14 -11.70
C LYS A 101 -3.47 -11.31 -12.11
N HIS A 102 -3.25 -10.18 -11.46
CA HIS A 102 -2.26 -9.18 -11.82
C HIS A 102 -1.33 -8.89 -10.65
N LYS A 103 -0.05 -8.74 -10.94
CA LYS A 103 0.93 -8.37 -9.91
C LYS A 103 0.59 -7.01 -9.33
N THR A 104 0.31 -7.00 -8.03
CA THR A 104 -0.26 -5.85 -7.33
C THR A 104 0.73 -5.27 -6.33
N PHE A 105 0.87 -3.95 -6.34
CA PHE A 105 1.68 -3.17 -5.43
C PHE A 105 0.85 -2.16 -4.65
N VAL A 106 1.27 -1.89 -3.43
CA VAL A 106 0.68 -0.90 -2.52
C VAL A 106 1.80 0.05 -2.07
N PRO A 107 2.22 1.01 -2.91
CA PRO A 107 3.24 1.96 -2.50
C PRO A 107 2.72 2.87 -1.39
N SER A 108 3.51 3.03 -0.33
CA SER A 108 3.18 3.91 0.78
C SER A 108 3.61 5.35 0.47
N VAL A 109 2.68 6.28 0.66
CA VAL A 109 2.91 7.72 0.55
C VAL A 109 2.50 8.42 1.85
N SER A 110 3.22 9.47 2.22
CA SER A 110 2.94 10.22 3.44
C SER A 110 1.53 10.82 3.42
N VAL A 111 0.77 10.62 4.50
CA VAL A 111 -0.54 11.30 4.68
C VAL A 111 -0.34 12.80 4.83
N TYR A 112 0.70 13.20 5.58
CA TYR A 112 1.07 14.60 5.81
C TYR A 112 2.47 14.87 5.26
N GLY A 113 2.63 16.00 4.59
CA GLY A 113 3.90 16.39 3.98
C GLY A 113 4.26 15.59 2.73
N ASN A 114 5.52 15.67 2.34
CA ASN A 114 6.08 15.01 1.15
C ASN A 114 7.14 13.99 1.59
N GLY A 115 7.26 12.93 0.84
CA GLY A 115 8.31 11.93 1.01
C GLY A 115 7.79 10.50 0.88
N ILE A 116 8.69 9.65 0.47
CA ILE A 116 8.46 8.22 0.28
C ILE A 116 9.51 7.40 1.02
N ALA A 117 9.13 6.21 1.43
CA ALA A 117 10.03 5.21 1.97
C ALA A 117 10.76 4.49 0.81
N ASN A 118 11.76 5.17 0.23
CA ASN A 118 12.63 4.63 -0.82
C ASN A 118 13.90 4.00 -0.23
N ARG A 119 14.75 3.44 -1.08
CA ARG A 119 16.05 2.84 -0.66
C ARG A 119 16.89 3.80 0.17
N GLU A 120 17.06 5.04 -0.28
CA GLU A 120 17.87 6.06 0.40
C GLU A 120 17.35 6.36 1.81
N PHE A 121 16.03 6.44 1.97
CA PHE A 121 15.39 6.60 3.28
C PHE A 121 15.77 5.47 4.23
N PHE A 122 15.68 4.21 3.80
CA PHE A 122 16.00 3.05 4.63
C PHE A 122 17.50 2.94 4.91
N GLU A 123 18.37 3.22 3.96
CA GLU A 123 19.81 3.24 4.16
C GLU A 123 20.22 4.30 5.19
N ARG A 124 19.71 5.51 5.06
CA ARG A 124 19.97 6.62 6.00
C ARG A 124 19.44 6.35 7.41
N ASN A 125 18.32 5.68 7.54
CA ASN A 125 17.69 5.40 8.84
C ASN A 125 17.97 3.98 9.36
N LYS A 126 18.85 3.20 8.74
CA LYS A 126 19.12 1.80 9.07
C LYS A 126 19.42 1.59 10.54
N SER A 127 20.36 2.35 11.10
CA SER A 127 20.75 2.23 12.51
C SER A 127 19.59 2.53 13.45
N ARG A 128 18.77 3.54 13.13
CA ARG A 128 17.60 3.93 13.93
C ARG A 128 16.52 2.84 13.90
N ILE A 129 16.23 2.27 12.73
CA ILE A 129 15.26 1.17 12.57
C ILE A 129 15.73 -0.08 13.33
N CYS A 130 17.02 -0.45 13.22
CA CYS A 130 17.58 -1.56 13.96
C CYS A 130 17.54 -1.34 15.47
N ASN A 131 17.78 -0.12 15.93
CA ASN A 131 17.68 0.21 17.34
C ASN A 131 16.25 0.08 17.87
N ILE A 132 15.25 0.60 17.14
CA ILE A 132 13.82 0.43 17.47
C ILE A 132 13.49 -1.06 17.57
N TYR A 133 13.89 -1.85 16.57
CA TYR A 133 13.65 -3.30 16.57
C TYR A 133 14.23 -3.98 17.80
N SER A 134 15.43 -3.59 18.24
CA SER A 134 16.08 -4.18 19.43
C SER A 134 15.40 -3.85 20.75
N LEU A 135 14.64 -2.73 20.80
CA LEU A 135 13.90 -2.29 21.98
C LEU A 135 12.52 -2.94 22.13
N LEU A 136 12.03 -3.63 21.10
CA LEU A 136 10.73 -4.31 21.16
C LEU A 136 10.80 -5.51 22.12
N ALA A 137 9.78 -5.62 22.99
CA ALA A 137 9.78 -6.50 24.14
C ALA A 137 9.68 -8.00 23.76
N ASP A 138 8.97 -8.33 22.70
CA ASP A 138 8.65 -9.72 22.34
C ASP A 138 8.80 -10.01 20.85
N GLU A 139 8.89 -11.29 20.51
CA GLU A 139 9.10 -11.73 19.11
C GLU A 139 7.90 -11.42 18.20
N LYS A 140 6.67 -11.37 18.72
CA LYS A 140 5.49 -11.00 17.94
C LYS A 140 5.57 -9.53 17.54
N SER A 141 5.91 -8.64 18.45
CA SER A 141 6.11 -7.21 18.18
C SER A 141 7.24 -6.99 17.16
N LYS A 142 8.33 -7.75 17.27
CA LYS A 142 9.45 -7.71 16.32
C LYS A 142 9.03 -8.19 14.93
N ASP A 143 8.26 -9.27 14.84
CA ASP A 143 7.75 -9.82 13.58
C ASP A 143 6.83 -8.82 12.87
N VAL A 144 5.86 -8.26 13.59
CA VAL A 144 4.93 -7.25 13.05
C VAL A 144 5.68 -6.00 12.59
N PHE A 145 6.60 -5.50 13.41
CA PHE A 145 7.42 -4.33 13.05
C PHE A 145 8.24 -4.60 11.78
N PHE A 146 8.87 -5.76 11.68
CA PHE A 146 9.65 -6.10 10.48
C PHE A 146 8.78 -6.26 9.23
N LYS A 147 7.61 -6.89 9.34
CA LYS A 147 6.64 -7.01 8.26
C LYS A 147 6.21 -5.63 7.79
N PHE A 148 5.90 -4.71 8.71
CA PHE A 148 5.53 -3.35 8.37
C PHE A 148 6.67 -2.61 7.65
N VAL A 149 7.89 -2.67 8.18
CA VAL A 149 9.08 -2.08 7.54
C VAL A 149 9.32 -2.66 6.14
N ASN A 150 9.14 -3.97 5.99
CA ASN A 150 9.27 -4.65 4.70
C ASN A 150 8.15 -4.25 3.73
N PHE A 151 6.92 -4.10 4.21
CA PHE A 151 5.81 -3.58 3.42
C PHE A 151 6.11 -2.16 2.90
N GLU A 152 6.51 -1.26 3.77
CA GLU A 152 6.86 0.12 3.40
C GLU A 152 7.93 0.18 2.30
N TYR A 153 8.88 -0.74 2.30
CA TYR A 153 9.94 -0.83 1.29
C TYR A 153 9.49 -1.51 -0.01
N SER A 154 8.80 -2.64 0.12
CA SER A 154 8.52 -3.55 -1.00
C SER A 154 7.19 -3.28 -1.70
N GLY A 155 6.24 -2.61 -1.02
CA GLY A 155 4.87 -2.43 -1.48
C GLY A 155 4.10 -3.74 -1.64
N GLY A 156 4.51 -4.82 -0.94
CA GLY A 156 3.90 -6.16 -1.08
C GLY A 156 2.53 -6.24 -0.42
N LEU A 157 1.48 -6.48 -1.20
CA LEU A 157 0.12 -6.65 -0.67
C LEU A 157 -0.01 -7.87 0.26
N ASP A 158 0.66 -8.96 -0.03
CA ASP A 158 0.72 -10.18 0.78
C ASP A 158 1.31 -9.91 2.17
N ILE A 159 2.36 -9.10 2.22
CA ILE A 159 2.99 -8.67 3.47
C ILE A 159 2.03 -7.82 4.28
N LEU A 160 1.38 -6.84 3.64
CA LEU A 160 0.37 -5.98 4.29
C LEU A 160 -0.76 -6.81 4.89
N LEU A 161 -1.33 -7.73 4.12
CA LEU A 161 -2.41 -8.61 4.58
C LEU A 161 -1.98 -9.55 5.71
N SER A 162 -0.69 -9.91 5.77
CA SER A 162 -0.14 -10.73 6.87
C SER A 162 0.00 -9.98 8.20
N CYS A 163 -0.15 -8.65 8.18
CA CYS A 163 -0.11 -7.78 9.37
C CYS A 163 -1.51 -7.49 9.93
N GLU A 164 -2.58 -8.04 9.34
CA GLU A 164 -3.93 -7.84 9.85
C GLU A 164 -4.03 -8.37 11.30
N SER A 165 -4.61 -7.56 12.17
CA SER A 165 -4.95 -7.92 13.55
C SER A 165 -6.46 -7.81 13.73
N ASP A 166 -6.98 -8.70 14.59
CA ASP A 166 -8.38 -8.67 14.99
C ASP A 166 -8.60 -7.48 15.96
N LYS A 167 -9.15 -6.39 15.43
CA LYS A 167 -9.37 -5.16 16.20
C LYS A 167 -10.39 -5.31 17.33
N GLU A 168 -11.35 -6.22 17.17
CA GLU A 168 -12.37 -6.44 18.18
C GLU A 168 -11.76 -6.94 19.49
N LYS A 169 -10.72 -7.76 19.42
CA LYS A 169 -10.02 -8.26 20.61
C LYS A 169 -9.31 -7.19 21.43
N ALA A 170 -8.86 -6.09 20.81
CA ALA A 170 -8.19 -5.03 21.54
C ALA A 170 -9.12 -4.35 22.56
N PHE A 171 -10.37 -4.12 22.21
CA PHE A 171 -11.35 -3.46 23.07
C PHE A 171 -12.04 -4.46 24.04
N SER A 172 -12.40 -5.64 23.56
CA SER A 172 -13.10 -6.64 24.39
C SER A 172 -12.18 -7.38 25.37
N ASP A 173 -11.01 -7.80 24.91
CA ASP A 173 -10.16 -8.73 25.65
C ASP A 173 -9.04 -8.04 26.43
N ILE A 174 -8.48 -6.97 25.88
CA ILE A 174 -7.35 -6.24 26.49
C ILE A 174 -7.84 -5.10 27.35
N LEU A 175 -8.61 -4.17 26.80
CA LEU A 175 -9.09 -3.00 27.53
C LEU A 175 -10.30 -3.32 28.42
N ARG A 176 -11.11 -4.33 28.07
CA ARG A 176 -12.30 -4.79 28.81
C ARG A 176 -13.23 -3.65 29.21
N LEU A 177 -13.45 -2.72 28.29
CA LEU A 177 -14.25 -1.53 28.53
C LEU A 177 -15.68 -1.89 28.89
N GLY A 178 -16.19 -1.36 30.01
CA GLY A 178 -17.57 -1.51 30.45
C GLY A 178 -18.51 -0.57 29.70
N LYS A 179 -19.81 -0.88 29.70
CA LYS A 179 -20.83 -0.09 28.99
C LYS A 179 -20.96 1.37 29.46
N ASN A 180 -20.42 1.71 30.62
CA ASN A 180 -20.52 3.03 31.24
C ASN A 180 -19.18 3.78 31.26
N GLU A 181 -18.16 3.27 30.58
CA GLU A 181 -16.87 3.95 30.47
C GLU A 181 -16.86 4.86 29.25
N ASN A 182 -16.36 6.06 29.45
CA ASN A 182 -16.10 7.02 28.38
C ASN A 182 -14.62 6.98 28.03
N TYR A 183 -14.29 6.82 26.74
CA TYR A 183 -12.92 7.04 26.27
C TYR A 183 -12.92 8.18 25.25
N LEU A 184 -11.82 8.91 25.21
CA LEU A 184 -11.58 9.96 24.24
C LEU A 184 -10.61 9.45 23.20
N ASP A 185 -11.04 9.41 21.95
CA ASP A 185 -10.19 9.16 20.79
C ASP A 185 -9.71 10.52 20.28
N LEU A 186 -8.41 10.78 20.40
CA LEU A 186 -7.76 12.04 20.07
C LEU A 186 -7.09 11.99 18.70
#